data_19d271f0baa6c2beff70195801c79bef
#
_entry.id   19d271f0baa6c2beff70195801c79bef
#
_cell.length_a   1.000
_cell.length_b   1.000
_cell.length_c   1.000
_cell.angle_alpha   90.00
_cell.angle_beta   90.00
_cell.angle_gamma   90.00
#
_symmetry.space_group_name_H-M   'P 1'
#
loop_
_entity.id
_entity.type
_entity.pdbx_description
1 polymer ?
#
loop_
_entity_poly.entity_id
_entity_poly.type
_entity_poly.pdbx_seq_one_letter_code
_entity_poly.pdbx_strand_id
1 'polypeptide(L)'
;TKRPYRIVIDVAPVFERGYRVGGGLKGKRITLDPGHGGSDPGTHGLESGLKEKEVTLPLALRVKKLLEQKGAVVYLTRYSDRDVYGPTATDQQELQARVDVAEKSGSDLFLSIHCNASTDRSVGGYSTYYTPKTPYDKKLADALQKELMQTADVTDRGIFDSRLYVNRKSTMPSALVECLFMTNAREEQMLLSDAFLDKIAEAIARGIEQFEG
;
A
#
# COMPACT_ATOMS: atom_id res chain seq x y z
N THR A 1 3.96 45.94 2.16
CA THR A 1 2.98 45.31 1.22
C THR A 1 2.54 43.95 1.77
N LYS A 2 1.27 43.89 2.28
CA LYS A 2 0.69 42.64 2.74
C LYS A 2 0.48 41.73 1.51
N ARG A 3 1.04 40.53 1.53
CA ARG A 3 0.78 39.52 0.49
C ARG A 3 -0.69 39.10 0.57
N PRO A 4 -1.41 38.99 -0.56
CA PRO A 4 -2.79 38.54 -0.55
C PRO A 4 -2.86 37.09 -0.06
N TYR A 5 -3.81 36.83 0.82
CA TYR A 5 -4.10 35.45 1.25
C TYR A 5 -4.67 34.68 0.06
N ARG A 6 -4.19 33.46 -0.18
CA ARG A 6 -4.78 32.51 -1.13
C ARG A 6 -5.58 31.46 -0.34
N ILE A 7 -6.83 31.30 -0.69
CA ILE A 7 -7.61 30.13 -0.32
C ILE A 7 -7.40 29.14 -1.46
N VAL A 8 -6.74 28.02 -1.18
CA VAL A 8 -6.63 26.89 -2.12
C VAL A 8 -7.73 25.91 -1.74
N ILE A 9 -8.72 25.78 -2.60
CA ILE A 9 -9.76 24.76 -2.47
C ILE A 9 -9.32 23.59 -3.37
N ASP A 10 -8.82 22.51 -2.77
CA ASP A 10 -8.61 21.25 -3.47
C ASP A 10 -9.97 20.57 -3.62
N VAL A 11 -10.55 20.64 -4.79
CA VAL A 11 -11.77 19.90 -5.11
C VAL A 11 -11.35 18.53 -5.60
N ALA A 12 -11.45 17.53 -4.74
CA ALA A 12 -11.32 16.14 -5.18
C ALA A 12 -12.58 15.79 -6.01
N PRO A 13 -12.42 15.06 -7.15
CA PRO A 13 -13.59 14.57 -7.86
C PRO A 13 -14.42 13.69 -6.91
N VAL A 14 -15.71 13.98 -6.83
CA VAL A 14 -16.65 13.11 -6.12
C VAL A 14 -16.61 11.75 -6.79
N PHE A 15 -16.48 10.69 -5.98
CA PHE A 15 -16.54 9.32 -6.46
C PHE A 15 -17.92 9.03 -7.07
N GLU A 16 -18.08 9.29 -8.36
CA GLU A 16 -19.35 9.08 -9.10
C GLU A 16 -19.62 7.61 -9.41
N ARG A 17 -18.63 6.74 -9.30
CA ARG A 17 -18.83 5.30 -9.43
C ARG A 17 -19.41 4.78 -8.12
N GLY A 18 -20.66 4.31 -8.16
CA GLY A 18 -21.29 3.63 -7.02
C GLY A 18 -20.44 2.44 -6.58
N TYR A 19 -19.49 2.68 -5.67
CA TYR A 19 -18.70 1.62 -5.07
C TYR A 19 -19.63 0.72 -4.26
N ARG A 20 -19.77 -0.52 -4.68
CA ARG A 20 -20.53 -1.53 -3.94
C ARG A 20 -19.54 -2.32 -3.10
N VAL A 21 -19.49 -2.04 -1.80
CA VAL A 21 -18.88 -2.94 -0.83
C VAL A 21 -19.78 -4.15 -0.72
N GLY A 22 -19.19 -5.32 -0.80
CA GLY A 22 -19.93 -6.58 -0.72
C GLY A 22 -20.03 -7.31 -2.06
N GLY A 23 -20.27 -8.61 -1.96
CA GLY A 23 -20.33 -9.52 -3.11
C GLY A 23 -19.02 -10.27 -3.39
N GLY A 24 -18.04 -10.15 -2.50
CA GLY A 24 -16.77 -10.85 -2.57
C GLY A 24 -15.84 -10.32 -3.68
N LEU A 25 -14.77 -11.07 -3.94
CA LEU A 25 -13.67 -10.63 -4.82
C LEU A 25 -13.91 -10.87 -6.31
N LYS A 26 -14.93 -11.68 -6.67
CA LYS A 26 -15.15 -12.05 -8.08
C LYS A 26 -15.45 -10.83 -8.96
N GLY A 27 -14.59 -10.59 -9.94
CA GLY A 27 -14.70 -9.47 -10.88
C GLY A 27 -14.26 -8.11 -10.33
N LYS A 28 -13.86 -8.02 -9.06
CA LYS A 28 -13.29 -6.79 -8.47
C LYS A 28 -11.97 -6.45 -9.12
N ARG A 29 -11.80 -5.20 -9.47
CA ARG A 29 -10.58 -4.65 -10.08
C ARG A 29 -9.74 -4.01 -8.98
N ILE A 30 -8.56 -4.56 -8.71
CA ILE A 30 -7.70 -4.14 -7.59
C ILE A 30 -6.36 -3.72 -8.15
N THR A 31 -5.88 -2.54 -7.80
CA THR A 31 -4.50 -2.14 -8.06
C THR A 31 -3.68 -2.29 -6.80
N LEU A 32 -2.62 -3.09 -6.89
CA LEU A 32 -1.57 -3.18 -5.88
C LEU A 32 -0.38 -2.32 -6.34
N ASP A 33 0.14 -1.53 -5.43
CA ASP A 33 1.27 -0.64 -5.67
C ASP A 33 2.46 -1.09 -4.82
N PRO A 34 3.36 -1.95 -5.37
CA PRO A 34 4.62 -2.25 -4.69
C PRO A 34 5.47 -0.98 -4.63
N GLY A 35 5.66 -0.44 -3.43
CA GLY A 35 6.40 0.80 -3.20
C GLY A 35 7.82 0.75 -3.77
N HIS A 36 8.35 1.94 -4.10
CA HIS A 36 9.70 2.10 -4.67
C HIS A 36 9.90 1.37 -6.00
N GLY A 37 11.15 1.14 -6.41
CA GLY A 37 11.50 0.45 -7.65
C GLY A 37 12.45 1.26 -8.53
N GLY A 38 13.19 0.58 -9.41
CA GLY A 38 14.12 1.22 -10.32
C GLY A 38 15.19 2.03 -9.59
N SER A 39 15.21 3.34 -9.82
CA SER A 39 16.16 4.28 -9.23
C SER A 39 15.91 4.54 -7.74
N ASP A 40 14.70 4.28 -7.24
CA ASP A 40 14.33 4.42 -5.82
C ASP A 40 14.40 3.07 -5.08
N PRO A 41 15.42 2.85 -4.24
CA PRO A 41 15.54 1.60 -3.48
C PRO A 41 14.56 1.51 -2.29
N GLY A 42 13.98 2.62 -1.84
CA GLY A 42 13.33 2.74 -0.55
C GLY A 42 14.32 2.68 0.61
N THR A 43 13.84 2.32 1.80
CA THR A 43 14.69 2.11 2.96
C THR A 43 15.52 0.83 2.84
N HIS A 44 16.50 0.67 3.72
CA HIS A 44 17.42 -0.47 3.73
C HIS A 44 17.40 -1.17 5.08
N GLY A 45 17.44 -2.49 5.05
CA GLY A 45 17.77 -3.31 6.18
C GLY A 45 19.19 -3.00 6.65
N LEU A 46 19.40 -2.90 7.95
CA LEU A 46 20.67 -2.46 8.50
C LEU A 46 21.68 -3.59 8.66
N GLU A 47 21.24 -4.84 8.71
CA GLU A 47 22.08 -6.02 8.88
C GLU A 47 22.44 -6.67 7.53
N SER A 48 21.45 -6.80 6.63
CA SER A 48 21.61 -7.48 5.34
C SER A 48 21.84 -6.52 4.16
N GLY A 49 21.45 -5.25 4.31
CA GLY A 49 21.38 -4.30 3.20
C GLY A 49 20.20 -4.54 2.26
N LEU A 50 19.23 -5.38 2.66
CA LEU A 50 17.99 -5.63 1.92
C LEU A 50 17.31 -4.31 1.58
N LYS A 51 16.96 -4.10 0.33
CA LYS A 51 16.25 -2.88 -0.11
C LYS A 51 14.75 -3.09 -0.02
N GLU A 52 14.01 -2.05 0.33
CA GLU A 52 12.56 -2.12 0.45
C GLU A 52 11.88 -2.58 -0.84
N LYS A 53 12.34 -2.09 -1.99
CA LYS A 53 11.84 -2.52 -3.31
C LYS A 53 11.97 -4.02 -3.57
N GLU A 54 12.92 -4.70 -2.91
CA GLU A 54 13.18 -6.14 -3.01
C GLU A 54 12.22 -6.96 -2.14
N VAL A 55 11.50 -6.31 -1.22
CA VAL A 55 10.44 -6.89 -0.40
C VAL A 55 9.07 -6.60 -1.01
N THR A 56 8.80 -5.35 -1.37
CA THR A 56 7.46 -4.89 -1.77
C THR A 56 6.97 -5.55 -3.06
N LEU A 57 7.84 -5.74 -4.07
CA LEU A 57 7.45 -6.38 -5.32
C LEU A 57 7.14 -7.88 -5.16
N PRO A 58 8.01 -8.72 -4.55
CA PRO A 58 7.68 -10.12 -4.28
C PRO A 58 6.41 -10.28 -3.44
N LEU A 59 6.20 -9.41 -2.45
CA LEU A 59 4.99 -9.42 -1.63
C LEU A 59 3.73 -9.10 -2.45
N ALA A 60 3.76 -8.03 -3.25
CA ALA A 60 2.64 -7.67 -4.11
C ALA A 60 2.29 -8.77 -5.14
N LEU A 61 3.30 -9.46 -5.69
CA LEU A 61 3.08 -10.59 -6.60
C LEU A 61 2.39 -11.78 -5.91
N ARG A 62 2.72 -12.06 -4.64
CA ARG A 62 2.05 -13.09 -3.82
C ARG A 62 0.59 -12.71 -3.56
N VAL A 63 0.35 -11.46 -3.13
CA VAL A 63 -1.01 -10.94 -2.91
C VAL A 63 -1.84 -11.02 -4.19
N LYS A 64 -1.27 -10.58 -5.33
CA LYS A 64 -1.92 -10.67 -6.64
C LYS A 64 -2.39 -12.10 -6.93
N LYS A 65 -1.49 -13.09 -6.79
CA LYS A 65 -1.81 -14.50 -7.05
C LYS A 65 -2.99 -14.98 -6.19
N LEU A 66 -3.00 -14.64 -4.90
CA LEU A 66 -4.07 -15.04 -3.96
C LEU A 66 -5.41 -14.41 -4.31
N LEU A 67 -5.43 -13.13 -4.66
CA LEU A 67 -6.66 -12.42 -5.04
C LEU A 67 -7.22 -12.92 -6.39
N GLU A 68 -6.35 -13.20 -7.36
CA GLU A 68 -6.76 -13.74 -8.67
C GLU A 68 -7.35 -15.16 -8.54
N GLN A 69 -6.83 -15.98 -7.65
CA GLN A 69 -7.41 -17.30 -7.34
C GLN A 69 -8.85 -17.19 -6.79
N LYS A 70 -9.20 -16.05 -6.19
CA LYS A 70 -10.53 -15.72 -5.69
C LYS A 70 -11.41 -14.97 -6.71
N GLY A 71 -10.91 -14.81 -7.93
CA GLY A 71 -11.66 -14.24 -9.06
C GLY A 71 -11.55 -12.72 -9.20
N ALA A 72 -10.64 -12.05 -8.46
CA ALA A 72 -10.34 -10.64 -8.69
C ALA A 72 -9.52 -10.44 -9.98
N VAL A 73 -9.57 -9.22 -10.54
CA VAL A 73 -8.71 -8.76 -11.63
C VAL A 73 -7.68 -7.82 -11.02
N VAL A 74 -6.41 -8.24 -10.98
CA VAL A 74 -5.37 -7.50 -10.25
C VAL A 74 -4.34 -6.87 -11.17
N TYR A 75 -4.18 -5.56 -11.03
CA TYR A 75 -3.16 -4.75 -11.69
C TYR A 75 -2.04 -4.43 -10.71
N LEU A 76 -0.82 -4.28 -11.22
CA LEU A 76 0.32 -3.78 -10.46
C LEU A 76 0.80 -2.48 -11.08
N THR A 77 1.27 -1.54 -10.26
CA THR A 77 1.91 -0.31 -10.75
C THR A 77 3.26 -0.62 -11.43
N ARG A 78 3.96 -1.65 -10.97
CA ARG A 78 5.15 -2.22 -11.61
C ARG A 78 5.18 -3.75 -11.48
N TYR A 79 5.71 -4.43 -12.48
CA TYR A 79 5.86 -5.89 -12.55
C TYR A 79 7.32 -6.36 -12.46
N SER A 80 8.25 -5.42 -12.40
CA SER A 80 9.69 -5.65 -12.31
C SER A 80 10.35 -4.55 -11.49
N ASP A 81 11.67 -4.64 -11.28
CA ASP A 81 12.45 -3.58 -10.66
C ASP A 81 12.63 -2.42 -11.66
N ARG A 82 11.70 -1.48 -11.63
CA ARG A 82 11.69 -0.28 -12.49
C ARG A 82 10.93 0.86 -11.81
N ASP A 83 11.22 2.08 -12.20
CA ASP A 83 10.39 3.24 -11.93
C ASP A 83 9.06 3.10 -12.68
N VAL A 84 7.96 3.64 -12.12
CA VAL A 84 6.64 3.60 -12.77
C VAL A 84 6.55 4.68 -13.85
N TYR A 85 7.02 5.90 -13.55
CA TYR A 85 7.13 6.98 -14.52
C TYR A 85 8.44 6.88 -15.32
N GLY A 86 9.57 6.84 -14.62
CA GLY A 86 10.90 6.75 -15.20
C GLY A 86 12.00 7.30 -14.29
N PRO A 87 13.28 6.98 -14.57
CA PRO A 87 14.39 7.21 -13.65
C PRO A 87 14.76 8.69 -13.41
N THR A 88 14.21 9.61 -14.19
CA THR A 88 14.43 11.07 -14.05
C THR A 88 13.17 11.79 -13.55
N ALA A 89 12.17 11.04 -13.08
CA ALA A 89 10.93 11.61 -12.56
C ALA A 89 11.19 12.42 -11.28
N THR A 90 10.39 13.46 -11.08
CA THR A 90 10.23 14.03 -9.74
C THR A 90 9.38 13.08 -8.91
N ASP A 91 9.49 13.15 -7.58
CA ASP A 91 8.66 12.36 -6.66
C ASP A 91 7.16 12.47 -7.00
N GLN A 92 6.72 13.69 -7.32
CA GLN A 92 5.32 13.93 -7.67
C GLN A 92 4.92 13.20 -8.96
N GLN A 93 5.78 13.18 -9.99
CA GLN A 93 5.52 12.47 -11.24
C GLN A 93 5.46 10.96 -11.03
N GLU A 94 6.40 10.43 -10.25
CA GLU A 94 6.44 8.99 -9.92
C GLU A 94 5.21 8.57 -9.13
N LEU A 95 4.84 9.32 -8.08
CA LEU A 95 3.65 9.03 -7.27
C LEU A 95 2.35 9.19 -8.06
N GLN A 96 2.27 10.20 -8.96
CA GLN A 96 1.09 10.35 -9.82
C GLN A 96 0.97 9.20 -10.82
N ALA A 97 2.08 8.73 -11.40
CA ALA A 97 2.05 7.59 -12.31
C ALA A 97 1.47 6.32 -11.66
N ARG A 98 1.74 6.10 -10.36
CA ARG A 98 1.16 5.00 -9.58
C ARG A 98 -0.37 5.13 -9.47
N VAL A 99 -0.84 6.32 -9.14
CA VAL A 99 -2.28 6.64 -9.11
C VAL A 99 -2.92 6.44 -10.49
N ASP A 100 -2.26 6.92 -11.54
CA ASP A 100 -2.75 6.83 -12.92
C ASP A 100 -2.95 5.38 -13.38
N VAL A 101 -2.14 4.42 -12.91
CA VAL A 101 -2.36 2.99 -13.19
C VAL A 101 -3.70 2.55 -12.63
N ALA A 102 -4.03 2.90 -11.38
CA ALA A 102 -5.29 2.54 -10.75
C ALA A 102 -6.50 3.20 -11.44
N GLU A 103 -6.38 4.50 -11.78
CA GLU A 103 -7.43 5.24 -12.48
C GLU A 103 -7.70 4.67 -13.88
N LYS A 104 -6.64 4.47 -14.68
CA LYS A 104 -6.73 3.92 -16.05
C LYS A 104 -7.25 2.49 -16.07
N SER A 105 -6.91 1.68 -15.06
CA SER A 105 -7.43 0.33 -14.93
C SER A 105 -8.90 0.30 -14.47
N GLY A 106 -9.44 1.41 -14.02
CA GLY A 106 -10.78 1.50 -13.44
C GLY A 106 -10.92 0.65 -12.18
N SER A 107 -9.90 0.68 -11.32
CA SER A 107 -9.85 -0.12 -10.11
C SER A 107 -10.93 0.28 -9.10
N ASP A 108 -11.47 -0.73 -8.41
CA ASP A 108 -12.43 -0.57 -7.32
C ASP A 108 -11.70 -0.30 -5.99
N LEU A 109 -10.40 -0.67 -5.90
CA LEU A 109 -9.57 -0.53 -4.72
C LEU A 109 -8.11 -0.30 -5.12
N PHE A 110 -7.40 0.53 -4.35
CA PHE A 110 -5.96 0.76 -4.47
C PHE A 110 -5.26 0.44 -3.14
N LEU A 111 -4.25 -0.41 -3.16
CA LEU A 111 -3.42 -0.74 -2.00
C LEU A 111 -1.94 -0.54 -2.31
N SER A 112 -1.30 0.39 -1.60
CA SER A 112 0.16 0.55 -1.61
C SER A 112 0.80 -0.31 -0.53
N ILE A 113 1.93 -0.94 -0.85
CA ILE A 113 2.64 -1.89 0.01
C ILE A 113 4.06 -1.38 0.22
N HIS A 114 4.41 -1.10 1.47
CA HIS A 114 5.68 -0.55 1.93
C HIS A 114 6.23 -1.30 3.14
N CYS A 115 7.47 -0.97 3.52
CA CYS A 115 8.09 -1.34 4.78
C CYS A 115 8.64 -0.09 5.46
N ASN A 116 8.47 -0.01 6.76
CA ASN A 116 8.81 1.17 7.55
C ASN A 116 10.29 1.21 7.93
N ALA A 117 10.72 2.36 8.43
CA ALA A 117 12.05 2.58 9.01
C ALA A 117 11.99 3.52 10.21
N SER A 118 12.95 3.38 11.12
CA SER A 118 13.14 4.28 12.25
C SER A 118 14.62 4.47 12.55
N THR A 119 14.99 5.64 13.06
CA THR A 119 16.32 5.87 13.64
C THR A 119 16.52 5.12 14.95
N ASP A 120 15.43 4.84 15.68
CA ASP A 120 15.43 3.94 16.83
C ASP A 120 15.16 2.52 16.36
N ARG A 121 16.19 1.67 16.42
CA ARG A 121 16.16 0.27 15.98
C ARG A 121 15.26 -0.65 16.81
N SER A 122 14.81 -0.21 17.98
CA SER A 122 13.86 -0.95 18.79
C SER A 122 12.41 -0.80 18.31
N VAL A 123 12.14 0.19 17.48
CA VAL A 123 10.82 0.43 16.90
C VAL A 123 10.50 -0.64 15.87
N GLY A 124 9.30 -1.19 15.96
CA GLY A 124 8.80 -2.24 15.07
C GLY A 124 7.28 -2.27 14.99
N GLY A 125 6.76 -3.22 14.22
CA GLY A 125 5.33 -3.53 14.11
C GLY A 125 4.69 -3.10 12.79
N TYR A 126 3.38 -3.38 12.69
CA TYR A 126 2.57 -3.00 11.53
C TYR A 126 1.85 -1.69 11.75
N SER A 127 1.73 -0.90 10.68
CA SER A 127 0.84 0.25 10.62
C SER A 127 0.15 0.34 9.26
N THR A 128 -1.08 0.84 9.25
CA THR A 128 -1.83 1.05 8.02
C THR A 128 -2.29 2.50 7.93
N TYR A 129 -2.06 3.12 6.78
CA TYR A 129 -2.38 4.53 6.53
C TYR A 129 -3.53 4.65 5.55
N TYR A 130 -4.41 5.61 5.79
CA TYR A 130 -5.51 5.96 4.90
C TYR A 130 -5.70 7.48 4.83
N THR A 131 -6.42 7.96 3.83
CA THR A 131 -6.92 9.34 3.76
C THR A 131 -8.44 9.28 3.69
N PRO A 132 -9.18 9.94 4.61
CA PRO A 132 -10.64 9.83 4.68
C PRO A 132 -11.32 10.64 3.56
N LYS A 133 -11.23 10.16 2.32
CA LYS A 133 -11.89 10.73 1.15
C LYS A 133 -13.19 10.02 0.76
N THR A 134 -13.32 8.75 1.18
CA THR A 134 -14.53 7.95 1.04
C THR A 134 -14.92 7.36 2.40
N PRO A 135 -16.18 6.93 2.62
CA PRO A 135 -16.58 6.25 3.87
C PRO A 135 -15.93 4.86 4.04
N TYR A 136 -15.20 4.40 3.03
CA TYR A 136 -14.61 3.06 2.96
C TYR A 136 -13.12 3.03 3.27
N ASP A 137 -12.38 4.14 3.13
CA ASP A 137 -10.93 4.18 3.31
C ASP A 137 -10.52 3.66 4.70
N LYS A 138 -11.18 4.15 5.76
CA LYS A 138 -10.92 3.68 7.13
C LYS A 138 -11.27 2.21 7.32
N LYS A 139 -12.38 1.74 6.75
CA LYS A 139 -12.81 0.34 6.87
C LYS A 139 -11.81 -0.61 6.22
N LEU A 140 -11.25 -0.21 5.06
CA LEU A 140 -10.18 -0.96 4.39
C LEU A 140 -8.92 -1.02 5.27
N ALA A 141 -8.50 0.11 5.84
CA ALA A 141 -7.34 0.17 6.73
C ALA A 141 -7.53 -0.70 7.99
N ASP A 142 -8.71 -0.63 8.62
CA ASP A 142 -9.05 -1.46 9.78
C ASP A 142 -8.99 -2.97 9.46
N ALA A 143 -9.55 -3.39 8.31
CA ALA A 143 -9.54 -4.79 7.90
C ALA A 143 -8.13 -5.31 7.62
N LEU A 144 -7.30 -4.51 6.93
CA LEU A 144 -5.90 -4.85 6.65
C LEU A 144 -5.08 -4.94 7.94
N GLN A 145 -5.16 -3.93 8.81
CA GLN A 145 -4.40 -3.91 10.07
C GLN A 145 -4.74 -5.11 10.94
N LYS A 146 -6.03 -5.42 11.10
CA LYS A 146 -6.50 -6.57 11.88
C LYS A 146 -5.91 -7.89 11.39
N GLU A 147 -5.88 -8.11 10.07
CA GLU A 147 -5.34 -9.36 9.52
C GLU A 147 -3.81 -9.41 9.56
N LEU A 148 -3.12 -8.29 9.36
CA LEU A 148 -1.66 -8.22 9.49
C LEU A 148 -1.21 -8.59 10.91
N MET A 149 -1.94 -8.17 11.93
CA MET A 149 -1.65 -8.52 13.33
C MET A 149 -1.76 -10.01 13.65
N GLN A 150 -2.38 -10.81 12.78
CA GLN A 150 -2.44 -12.28 12.95
C GLN A 150 -1.18 -13.00 12.43
N THR A 151 -0.24 -12.30 11.79
CA THR A 151 0.93 -12.93 11.17
C THR A 151 2.05 -13.25 12.14
N ALA A 152 2.23 -12.41 13.15
CA ALA A 152 3.30 -12.52 14.15
C ALA A 152 2.99 -11.73 15.43
N ASP A 153 3.68 -12.09 16.50
CA ASP A 153 3.71 -11.33 17.75
C ASP A 153 4.67 -10.13 17.61
N VAL A 154 4.12 -9.04 17.08
CA VAL A 154 4.78 -7.75 16.87
C VAL A 154 3.88 -6.62 17.31
N THR A 155 4.42 -5.42 17.42
CA THR A 155 3.65 -4.25 17.88
C THR A 155 2.53 -3.90 16.90
N ASP A 156 1.31 -3.80 17.39
CA ASP A 156 0.22 -3.14 16.68
C ASP A 156 0.37 -1.63 16.81
N ARG A 157 0.76 -0.98 15.73
CA ARG A 157 0.86 0.48 15.71
C ARG A 157 -0.47 1.14 15.35
N GLY A 158 -1.43 0.36 14.85
CA GLY A 158 -2.76 0.82 14.49
C GLY A 158 -2.86 1.43 13.09
N ILE A 159 -3.98 2.13 12.89
CA ILE A 159 -4.27 2.81 11.63
C ILE A 159 -4.15 4.32 11.79
N PHE A 160 -3.71 5.01 10.74
CA PHE A 160 -3.45 6.45 10.77
C PHE A 160 -4.16 7.18 9.63
N ASP A 161 -4.88 8.25 9.99
CA ASP A 161 -5.28 9.27 9.03
C ASP A 161 -4.03 10.03 8.58
N SER A 162 -3.74 9.99 7.29
CA SER A 162 -2.57 10.64 6.71
C SER A 162 -2.88 11.21 5.33
N ARG A 163 -2.07 12.17 4.89
CA ARG A 163 -2.23 12.80 3.58
C ARG A 163 -1.20 12.28 2.57
N LEU A 164 -0.85 10.98 2.64
CA LEU A 164 0.02 10.35 1.67
C LEU A 164 -0.50 10.56 0.25
N TYR A 165 0.40 10.90 -0.66
CA TYR A 165 0.03 11.34 -2.01
C TYR A 165 -0.88 10.34 -2.73
N VAL A 166 -0.47 9.07 -2.76
CA VAL A 166 -1.21 8.01 -3.48
C VAL A 166 -2.60 7.78 -2.91
N ASN A 167 -2.76 7.81 -1.56
CA ASN A 167 -4.05 7.66 -0.92
C ASN A 167 -4.96 8.88 -1.16
N ARG A 168 -4.38 10.08 -1.13
CA ARG A 168 -5.13 11.33 -1.31
C ARG A 168 -5.57 11.56 -2.75
N LYS A 169 -4.77 11.12 -3.74
CA LYS A 169 -5.01 11.39 -5.16
C LYS A 169 -5.81 10.29 -5.87
N SER A 170 -5.83 9.07 -5.36
CA SER A 170 -6.70 8.02 -5.89
C SER A 170 -8.18 8.34 -5.64
N THR A 171 -9.07 8.04 -6.59
CA THR A 171 -10.51 8.30 -6.44
C THR A 171 -11.25 7.15 -5.76
N MET A 172 -10.72 5.92 -5.84
CA MET A 172 -11.28 4.73 -5.19
C MET A 172 -10.84 4.62 -3.72
N PRO A 173 -11.50 3.75 -2.90
CA PRO A 173 -11.01 3.38 -1.58
C PRO A 173 -9.57 2.96 -1.63
N SER A 174 -8.75 3.48 -0.72
CA SER A 174 -7.31 3.21 -0.72
C SER A 174 -6.70 3.17 0.67
N ALA A 175 -5.66 2.36 0.79
CA ALA A 175 -4.80 2.28 1.97
C ALA A 175 -3.33 2.09 1.56
N LEU A 176 -2.43 2.34 2.51
CA LEU A 176 -1.02 1.99 2.43
C LEU A 176 -0.67 1.18 3.68
N VAL A 177 -0.11 -0.01 3.49
CA VAL A 177 0.38 -0.85 4.59
C VAL A 177 1.89 -0.72 4.73
N GLU A 178 2.35 -0.56 5.96
CA GLU A 178 3.75 -0.63 6.34
C GLU A 178 4.01 -2.01 6.96
N CYS A 179 4.66 -2.86 6.20
CA CYS A 179 4.90 -4.25 6.52
C CYS A 179 6.18 -4.41 7.34
N LEU A 180 6.11 -4.08 8.65
CA LEU A 180 7.23 -4.13 9.57
C LEU A 180 8.32 -3.05 9.31
N PHE A 181 9.35 -3.04 10.15
CA PHE A 181 10.45 -2.07 10.10
C PHE A 181 11.74 -2.73 9.62
N MET A 182 12.25 -2.30 8.49
CA MET A 182 13.50 -2.81 7.94
C MET A 182 14.73 -2.46 8.78
N THR A 183 14.61 -1.44 9.63
CA THR A 183 15.68 -1.03 10.56
C THR A 183 15.65 -1.77 11.91
N ASN A 184 14.65 -2.63 12.14
CA ASN A 184 14.59 -3.52 13.30
C ASN A 184 15.17 -4.88 12.92
N ALA A 185 16.25 -5.31 13.57
CA ALA A 185 17.00 -6.52 13.20
C ALA A 185 16.14 -7.80 13.20
N ARG A 186 15.19 -7.96 14.15
CA ARG A 186 14.28 -9.10 14.18
C ARG A 186 13.33 -9.07 12.99
N GLU A 187 12.74 -7.91 12.69
CA GLU A 187 11.76 -7.75 11.63
C GLU A 187 12.40 -7.80 10.24
N GLU A 188 13.63 -7.31 10.09
CA GLU A 188 14.43 -7.49 8.88
C GLU A 188 14.63 -8.99 8.57
N GLN A 189 14.98 -9.81 9.56
CA GLN A 189 15.10 -11.26 9.36
C GLN A 189 13.77 -11.92 8.98
N MET A 190 12.65 -11.42 9.51
CA MET A 190 11.32 -11.90 9.11
C MET A 190 11.02 -11.54 7.64
N LEU A 191 11.37 -10.33 7.19
CA LEU A 191 11.17 -9.87 5.82
C LEU A 191 12.06 -10.58 4.80
N LEU A 192 13.18 -11.16 5.21
CA LEU A 192 14.04 -12.04 4.39
C LEU A 192 13.44 -13.43 4.18
N SER A 193 12.46 -13.83 4.97
CA SER A 193 11.86 -15.17 4.92
C SER A 193 10.71 -15.22 3.91
N ASP A 194 10.84 -16.02 2.86
CA ASP A 194 9.77 -16.29 1.89
C ASP A 194 8.49 -16.81 2.57
N ALA A 195 8.64 -17.73 3.52
CA ALA A 195 7.50 -18.26 4.28
C ALA A 195 6.79 -17.18 5.12
N PHE A 196 7.51 -16.16 5.56
CA PHE A 196 6.91 -15.05 6.28
C PHE A 196 6.24 -14.05 5.33
N LEU A 197 6.85 -13.78 4.17
CA LEU A 197 6.21 -12.98 3.12
C LEU A 197 4.91 -13.63 2.62
N ASP A 198 4.84 -14.97 2.56
CA ASP A 198 3.59 -15.68 2.25
C ASP A 198 2.53 -15.41 3.31
N LYS A 199 2.87 -15.43 4.61
CA LYS A 199 1.92 -15.10 5.70
C LYS A 199 1.41 -13.66 5.60
N ILE A 200 2.28 -12.69 5.32
CA ILE A 200 1.87 -11.29 5.12
C ILE A 200 0.94 -11.20 3.90
N ALA A 201 1.27 -11.85 2.80
CA ALA A 201 0.46 -11.84 1.59
C ALA A 201 -0.94 -12.42 1.83
N GLU A 202 -1.03 -13.55 2.56
CA GLU A 202 -2.31 -14.14 2.96
C GLU A 202 -3.13 -13.20 3.84
N ALA A 203 -2.48 -12.52 4.80
CA ALA A 203 -3.13 -11.56 5.67
C ALA A 203 -3.69 -10.38 4.88
N ILE A 204 -2.90 -9.80 3.96
CA ILE A 204 -3.38 -8.72 3.08
C ILE A 204 -4.56 -9.20 2.23
N ALA A 205 -4.48 -10.38 1.64
CA ALA A 205 -5.55 -10.93 0.83
C ALA A 205 -6.84 -11.16 1.64
N ARG A 206 -6.74 -11.68 2.89
CA ARG A 206 -7.89 -11.81 3.80
C ARG A 206 -8.46 -10.45 4.21
N GLY A 207 -7.60 -9.45 4.49
CA GLY A 207 -8.04 -8.11 4.83
C GLY A 207 -8.86 -7.46 3.70
N ILE A 208 -8.43 -7.61 2.45
CA ILE A 208 -9.19 -7.15 1.29
C ILE A 208 -10.50 -7.95 1.14
N GLU A 209 -10.47 -9.27 1.33
CA GLU A 209 -11.66 -10.11 1.26
C GLU A 209 -12.69 -9.74 2.35
N GLN A 210 -12.27 -9.50 3.60
CA GLN A 210 -13.15 -9.03 4.68
C GLN A 210 -13.76 -7.66 4.39
N PHE A 211 -13.00 -6.80 3.74
CA PHE A 211 -13.48 -5.49 3.33
C PHE A 211 -14.59 -5.60 2.27
N GLU A 212 -14.49 -6.58 1.37
CA GLU A 212 -15.43 -6.83 0.26
C GLU A 212 -16.60 -7.78 0.64
N GLY A 213 -16.55 -8.42 1.79
CA GLY A 213 -17.61 -9.31 2.30
C GLY A 213 -18.62 -8.60 3.12
#